data_72bb2451399e027008ea9fe034913d44
#
_entry.id   72bb2451399e027008ea9fe034913d44
#
_cell.length_a   1.000
_cell.length_b   1.000
_cell.length_c   1.000
_cell.angle_alpha   90.00
_cell.angle_beta   90.00
_cell.angle_gamma   90.00
#
_symmetry.space_group_name_H-M   'P 1'
#
loop_
_entity.id
_entity.type
_entity.pdbx_description
1 polymer ?
#
loop_
_entity_poly.entity_id
_entity_poly.type
_entity_poly.pdbx_seq_one_letter_code
_entity_poly.pdbx_strand_id
1 'polypeptide(L)'
;EWEAALHSFSWLRHLKSANSELATANARALLDDWMRLYGRRIGGLAWSPEVTAQRIIAWLQHSNLILSGAELPAYRKFMRSLAMQVRYLRTVASAMDDG
;
A
#
# COMPACT_ATOMS: atom_id res chain seq x y z
N GLU A 1 1.51 0.25 17.19
CA GLU A 1 0.26 0.99 17.33
C GLU A 1 -0.63 0.67 16.13
N TRP A 2 -1.94 0.54 16.35
CA TRP A 2 -2.84 -0.01 15.35
C TRP A 2 -3.00 0.86 14.10
N GLU A 3 -2.95 2.19 14.25
CA GLU A 3 -3.04 3.08 13.09
C GLU A 3 -1.85 2.88 12.14
N ALA A 4 -0.65 2.77 12.70
CA ALA A 4 0.53 2.51 11.88
C ALA A 4 0.42 1.15 11.20
N ALA A 5 -0.07 0.13 11.91
CA ALA A 5 -0.27 -1.19 11.34
C ALA A 5 -1.29 -1.15 10.19
N LEU A 6 -2.37 -0.39 10.36
CA LEU A 6 -3.39 -0.25 9.33
C LEU A 6 -2.80 0.36 8.05
N HIS A 7 -2.10 1.49 8.19
CA HIS A 7 -1.58 2.23 7.03
C HIS A 7 -0.35 1.59 6.39
N SER A 8 0.40 0.79 7.13
CA SER A 8 1.57 0.09 6.60
C SER A 8 1.20 -1.21 5.88
N PHE A 9 -0.05 -1.66 6.00
CA PHE A 9 -0.54 -2.90 5.40
C PHE A 9 0.17 -4.14 5.92
N SER A 10 0.67 -4.10 7.16
CA SER A 10 1.31 -5.25 7.78
C SER A 10 0.34 -6.43 7.95
N TRP A 11 -0.98 -6.16 7.95
CA TRP A 11 -2.00 -7.19 8.07
C TRP A 11 -2.13 -8.08 6.83
N LEU A 12 -1.57 -7.67 5.67
CA LEU A 12 -1.67 -8.45 4.43
C LEU A 12 -1.10 -9.86 4.57
N ARG A 13 -0.04 -10.02 5.36
CA ARG A 13 0.57 -11.35 5.54
C ARG A 13 -0.39 -12.36 6.15
N HIS A 14 -1.33 -11.90 6.96
CA HIS A 14 -2.32 -12.79 7.56
C HIS A 14 -3.35 -13.25 6.53
N LEU A 15 -3.73 -12.37 5.62
CA LEU A 15 -4.65 -12.73 4.54
C LEU A 15 -3.98 -13.67 3.54
N LYS A 16 -2.69 -13.48 3.28
CA LYS A 16 -1.94 -14.36 2.40
C LYS A 16 -1.96 -15.79 2.90
N SER A 17 -1.82 -16.00 4.21
CA SER A 17 -1.82 -17.35 4.78
C SER A 17 -3.19 -18.02 4.67
N ALA A 18 -4.26 -17.24 4.55
CA ALA A 18 -5.61 -17.79 4.35
C ALA A 18 -5.81 -18.34 2.93
N ASN A 19 -5.09 -17.82 1.95
CA ASN A 19 -5.03 -18.30 0.57
C ASN A 19 -6.39 -18.66 -0.02
N SER A 20 -7.33 -17.71 -0.05
CA SER A 20 -8.68 -17.94 -0.56
C SER A 20 -9.12 -16.78 -1.43
N GLU A 21 -10.14 -17.03 -2.27
CA GLU A 21 -10.74 -15.97 -3.09
C GLU A 21 -11.34 -14.87 -2.20
N LEU A 22 -11.89 -15.26 -1.06
CA LEU A 22 -12.44 -14.28 -0.12
C LEU A 22 -11.34 -13.39 0.45
N ALA A 23 -10.19 -13.97 0.80
CA ALA A 23 -9.06 -13.19 1.29
C ALA A 23 -8.58 -12.20 0.23
N THR A 24 -8.50 -12.63 -1.03
CA THR A 24 -8.13 -11.75 -2.15
C THR A 24 -9.13 -10.61 -2.31
N ALA A 25 -10.43 -10.92 -2.29
CA ALA A 25 -11.48 -9.91 -2.43
C ALA A 25 -11.43 -8.90 -1.28
N ASN A 26 -11.22 -9.37 -0.06
CA ASN A 26 -11.11 -8.50 1.10
C ASN A 26 -9.89 -7.60 1.02
N ALA A 27 -8.75 -8.16 0.62
CA ALA A 27 -7.53 -7.38 0.46
C ALA A 27 -7.72 -6.26 -0.56
N ARG A 28 -8.33 -6.58 -1.69
CA ARG A 28 -8.60 -5.57 -2.74
C ARG A 28 -9.55 -4.49 -2.26
N ALA A 29 -10.62 -4.88 -1.58
CA ALA A 29 -11.61 -3.92 -1.08
C ALA A 29 -10.97 -2.94 -0.11
N LEU A 30 -10.18 -3.45 0.82
CA LEU A 30 -9.48 -2.61 1.80
C LEU A 30 -8.44 -1.72 1.15
N LEU A 31 -7.73 -2.24 0.16
CA LEU A 31 -6.74 -1.47 -0.58
C LEU A 31 -7.40 -0.36 -1.39
N ASP A 32 -8.51 -0.65 -2.05
CA ASP A 32 -9.27 0.36 -2.80
C ASP A 32 -9.78 1.46 -1.89
N ASP A 33 -10.30 1.09 -0.71
CA ASP A 33 -10.75 2.06 0.27
C ASP A 33 -9.59 2.94 0.74
N TRP A 34 -8.44 2.33 1.00
CA TRP A 34 -7.27 3.10 1.42
C TRP A 34 -6.85 4.09 0.33
N MET A 35 -6.79 3.64 -0.94
CA MET A 35 -6.43 4.52 -2.05
C MET A 35 -7.40 5.68 -2.21
N ARG A 36 -8.69 5.42 -2.00
CA ARG A 36 -9.73 6.45 -2.12
C ARG A 36 -9.64 7.46 -0.99
N LEU A 37 -9.40 6.99 0.23
CA LEU A 37 -9.41 7.85 1.42
C LEU A 37 -8.10 8.57 1.66
N TYR A 38 -6.97 7.92 1.40
CA TYR A 38 -5.66 8.42 1.77
C TYR A 38 -4.67 8.51 0.60
N GLY A 39 -4.97 7.85 -0.50
CA GLY A 39 -4.01 7.68 -1.58
C GLY A 39 -3.56 8.97 -2.26
N ARG A 40 -4.34 10.03 -2.15
CA ARG A 40 -4.02 11.33 -2.74
C ARG A 40 -3.89 12.44 -1.71
N ARG A 41 -3.98 12.10 -0.43
CA ARG A 41 -3.89 13.07 0.66
C ARG A 41 -2.60 12.88 1.41
N ILE A 42 -1.52 13.38 0.83
CA ILE A 42 -0.20 13.26 1.43
C ILE A 42 -0.18 14.07 2.73
N GLY A 43 0.12 13.38 3.83
CA GLY A 43 0.19 14.02 5.13
C GLY A 43 -0.24 13.07 6.24
N GLY A 44 0.03 13.46 7.47
CA GLY A 44 -0.33 12.68 8.64
C GLY A 44 0.43 11.37 8.76
N LEU A 45 -0.04 10.52 9.66
CA LEU A 45 0.59 9.23 9.96
C LEU A 45 0.62 8.31 8.74
N ALA A 46 -0.44 8.33 7.93
CA ALA A 46 -0.53 7.47 6.74
C ALA A 46 0.63 7.70 5.77
N TRP A 47 1.21 8.91 5.77
CA TRP A 47 2.27 9.29 4.85
C TRP A 47 3.59 9.59 5.54
N SER A 48 3.75 9.19 6.80
CA SER A 48 5.07 9.27 7.42
C SER A 48 6.05 8.41 6.61
N PRO A 49 7.33 8.79 6.51
CA PRO A 49 8.29 8.04 5.69
C PRO A 49 8.38 6.57 6.09
N GLU A 50 8.39 6.28 7.39
CA GLU A 50 8.48 4.91 7.88
C GLU A 50 7.26 4.07 7.46
N VAL A 51 6.06 4.60 7.69
CA VAL A 51 4.82 3.89 7.35
C VAL A 51 4.71 3.71 5.84
N THR A 52 5.06 4.73 5.06
CA THR A 52 5.04 4.66 3.61
C THR A 52 5.99 3.58 3.09
N ALA A 53 7.22 3.52 3.64
CA ALA A 53 8.18 2.50 3.25
C ALA A 53 7.66 1.10 3.55
N GLN A 54 7.08 0.89 4.73
CA GLN A 54 6.51 -0.39 5.11
C GLN A 54 5.35 -0.78 4.19
N ARG A 55 4.51 0.18 3.82
CA ARG A 55 3.39 -0.06 2.92
C ARG A 55 3.86 -0.47 1.53
N ILE A 56 4.86 0.21 0.99
CA ILE A 56 5.43 -0.13 -0.32
C ILE A 56 5.95 -1.56 -0.31
N ILE A 57 6.69 -1.94 0.73
CA ILE A 57 7.22 -3.29 0.87
C ILE A 57 6.08 -4.30 0.93
N ALA A 58 5.06 -4.03 1.75
CA ALA A 58 3.92 -4.93 1.90
C ALA A 58 3.17 -5.12 0.58
N TRP A 59 2.95 -4.04 -0.16
CA TRP A 59 2.26 -4.12 -1.46
C TRP A 59 3.06 -4.93 -2.47
N LEU A 60 4.38 -4.76 -2.49
CA LEU A 60 5.25 -5.52 -3.40
C LEU A 60 5.31 -7.00 -3.00
N GLN A 61 5.45 -7.29 -1.71
CA GLN A 61 5.52 -8.68 -1.23
C GLN A 61 4.23 -9.45 -1.50
N HIS A 62 3.09 -8.77 -1.45
CA HIS A 62 1.79 -9.42 -1.56
C HIS A 62 1.08 -9.06 -2.87
N SER A 63 1.82 -8.59 -3.87
CA SER A 63 1.25 -8.21 -5.16
C SER A 63 0.54 -9.37 -5.83
N ASN A 64 1.05 -10.59 -5.69
CA ASN A 64 0.41 -11.77 -6.26
C ASN A 64 -0.99 -11.99 -5.69
N LEU A 65 -1.16 -11.77 -4.39
CA LEU A 65 -2.47 -11.87 -3.75
C LEU A 65 -3.39 -10.75 -4.23
N ILE A 66 -2.89 -9.53 -4.19
CA ILE A 66 -3.69 -8.33 -4.51
C ILE A 66 -4.12 -8.34 -5.98
N LEU A 67 -3.21 -8.72 -6.88
CA LEU A 67 -3.45 -8.63 -8.33
C LEU A 67 -3.94 -9.92 -8.96
N SER A 68 -4.15 -10.97 -8.17
CA SER A 68 -4.64 -12.25 -8.67
C SER A 68 -5.98 -12.07 -9.38
N GLY A 69 -6.02 -12.34 -10.70
CA GLY A 69 -7.23 -12.17 -11.49
C GLY A 69 -7.69 -10.74 -11.68
N ALA A 70 -6.85 -9.76 -11.36
CA ALA A 70 -7.22 -8.34 -11.49
C ALA A 70 -7.36 -7.94 -12.95
N GLU A 71 -8.39 -7.16 -13.24
CA GLU A 71 -8.57 -6.56 -14.56
C GLU A 71 -7.62 -5.40 -14.74
N LEU A 72 -7.39 -5.01 -16.00
CA LEU A 72 -6.43 -3.98 -16.34
C LEU A 72 -6.64 -2.65 -15.59
N PRO A 73 -7.87 -2.13 -15.45
CA PRO A 73 -8.05 -0.88 -14.71
C PRO A 73 -7.58 -0.97 -13.25
N ALA A 74 -7.87 -2.08 -12.57
CA ALA A 74 -7.43 -2.29 -11.19
C ALA A 74 -5.92 -2.39 -11.11
N TYR A 75 -5.30 -3.11 -12.04
CA TYR A 75 -3.85 -3.23 -12.12
C TYR A 75 -3.19 -1.85 -12.30
N ARG A 76 -3.71 -1.05 -13.23
CA ARG A 76 -3.18 0.29 -13.49
C ARG A 76 -3.30 1.20 -12.28
N LYS A 77 -4.43 1.12 -11.58
CA LYS A 77 -4.68 1.93 -10.39
C LYS A 77 -3.68 1.59 -9.29
N PHE A 78 -3.44 0.30 -9.09
CA PHE A 78 -2.46 -0.19 -8.12
C PHE A 78 -1.06 0.31 -8.46
N MET A 79 -0.64 0.12 -9.71
CA MET A 79 0.71 0.51 -10.14
C MET A 79 0.92 2.02 -10.08
N ARG A 80 -0.11 2.79 -10.42
CA ARG A 80 -0.04 4.25 -10.35
C ARG A 80 0.15 4.74 -8.92
N SER A 81 -0.61 4.17 -8.00
CA SER A 81 -0.49 4.52 -6.58
C SER A 81 0.89 4.14 -6.04
N LEU A 82 1.35 2.94 -6.37
CA LEU A 82 2.67 2.47 -5.93
C LEU A 82 3.79 3.38 -6.45
N ALA A 83 3.73 3.75 -7.73
CA ALA A 83 4.73 4.64 -8.31
C ALA A 83 4.75 6.01 -7.64
N MET A 84 3.57 6.54 -7.33
CA MET A 84 3.46 7.83 -6.65
C MET A 84 4.07 7.75 -5.24
N GLN A 85 3.82 6.67 -4.52
CA GLN A 85 4.37 6.48 -3.18
C GLN A 85 5.89 6.37 -3.21
N VAL A 86 6.43 5.66 -4.19
CA VAL A 86 7.89 5.52 -4.33
C VAL A 86 8.52 6.89 -4.62
N ARG A 87 7.92 7.67 -5.52
CA ARG A 87 8.43 9.03 -5.82
C ARG A 87 8.39 9.92 -4.59
N TYR A 88 7.29 9.86 -3.85
CA TYR A 88 7.16 10.63 -2.62
C TYR A 88 8.26 10.27 -1.63
N LEU A 89 8.46 8.98 -1.39
CA LEU A 89 9.44 8.52 -0.42
C LEU A 89 10.85 8.92 -0.84
N ARG A 90 11.17 8.85 -2.13
CA ARG A 90 12.48 9.26 -2.64
C ARG A 90 12.72 10.75 -2.43
N THR A 91 11.70 11.56 -2.66
CA THR A 91 11.78 13.01 -2.44
C THR A 91 12.04 13.32 -0.96
N VAL A 92 11.31 12.66 -0.05
CA VAL A 92 11.48 12.86 1.38
C VAL A 92 12.87 12.40 1.83
N ALA A 93 13.31 11.25 1.34
CA ALA A 93 14.63 10.72 1.70
C ALA A 93 15.75 11.66 1.26
N SER A 94 15.65 12.23 0.06
CA SER A 94 16.62 13.22 -0.43
C SER A 94 16.66 14.45 0.44
N ALA A 95 15.50 14.94 0.86
CA ALA A 95 15.42 16.12 1.74
C ALA A 95 16.05 15.82 3.10
N MET A 96 15.86 14.61 3.64
CA MET A 96 16.45 14.20 4.91
C MET A 96 17.97 14.09 4.82
N ASP A 97 18.47 13.59 3.68
CA ASP A 97 19.92 13.49 3.47
C ASP A 97 20.58 14.85 3.37
N ASP A 98 19.90 15.84 2.83
CA ASP A 98 20.41 17.21 2.69
C ASP A 98 20.39 17.97 4.02
N GLY A 99 19.62 17.48 4.96
CA GLY A 99 19.53 18.07 6.27
C GLY A 99 20.68 17.66 7.16
#